data_5fc98cda8a4468bbcfdea7c4877fecda
#
_entry.id   5fc98cda8a4468bbcfdea7c4877fecda
#
_cell.length_a   1.000
_cell.length_b   1.000
_cell.length_c   1.000
_cell.angle_alpha   90.00
_cell.angle_beta   90.00
_cell.angle_gamma   90.00
#
_symmetry.space_group_name_H-M   'P 1'
#
loop_
_entity.id
_entity.type
_entity.pdbx_description
1 polymer ?
#
loop_
_entity_poly.entity_id
_entity_poly.type
_entity_poly.pdbx_seq_one_letter_code
_entity_poly.pdbx_strand_id
1 'polypeptide(L)'
;MMASQEPLIAKIIPHRFKAKYDFNGELVQVEQLEYIQRKKDSLVVSDSGKEYLHLVSTNDNGREDIYLGSGEVKSINGFLVSFNKGIEGAVEFKQENGNLFIKTPVEANYMTMATQATGVTKKDEFQPLVLRSLYTIENLKLVVPEPLKKGNLIAYSGDKKRDQNVPDMLKVLVKGPKTEQTIDLSVEKGNPNAFKQMTIDGLNIILGFGPKVYQTPFALKLDDFVMETYPGSDSPSAYESHVQIVDEGKQTPYKIYMNHVLNYKGYRFFQASFDPDRQGTVLSVNHDFWGTLVTYIGYAFLFLGLFVTLFWKGTHFWKLNQSL
;
A
#
# COMPACT_ATOMS: atom_id res chain seq x y z
N MET A 1 -13.05 -25.44 1.06
CA MET A 1 -12.25 -24.24 0.79
C MET A 1 -10.80 -24.61 1.07
N MET A 2 -9.95 -24.73 0.04
CA MET A 2 -8.51 -24.93 0.24
C MET A 2 -7.85 -23.57 0.17
N ALA A 3 -7.25 -23.14 1.25
CA ALA A 3 -6.43 -21.92 1.27
C ALA A 3 -4.96 -22.34 1.28
N SER A 4 -4.22 -21.96 0.28
CA SER A 4 -2.77 -22.09 0.26
C SER A 4 -2.14 -20.70 0.42
N GLN A 5 -1.23 -20.58 1.37
CA GLN A 5 -0.43 -19.37 1.57
C GLN A 5 1.01 -19.67 1.17
N GLU A 6 1.38 -19.33 -0.04
CA GLU A 6 2.76 -19.51 -0.49
C GLU A 6 3.51 -18.18 -0.58
N PRO A 7 4.76 -18.13 -0.09
CA PRO A 7 5.55 -16.91 -0.16
C PRO A 7 5.95 -16.59 -1.61
N LEU A 8 5.71 -15.36 -2.03
CA LEU A 8 6.02 -14.85 -3.36
C LEU A 8 7.49 -14.51 -3.55
N ILE A 9 8.31 -14.54 -2.50
CA ILE A 9 9.61 -13.88 -2.50
C ILE A 9 10.71 -14.74 -1.89
N ALA A 10 11.72 -14.98 -2.70
CA ALA A 10 13.09 -14.83 -2.22
C ALA A 10 13.61 -13.48 -2.74
N LYS A 11 13.85 -12.50 -1.88
CA LYS A 11 14.50 -11.22 -2.24
C LYS A 11 15.90 -11.40 -2.84
N ILE A 12 16.48 -12.58 -2.69
CA ILE A 12 17.86 -12.92 -3.08
C ILE A 12 17.91 -13.70 -4.40
N ILE A 13 16.84 -14.44 -4.75
CA ILE A 13 16.77 -15.20 -6.01
C ILE A 13 15.43 -14.83 -6.67
N PRO A 14 15.45 -14.36 -7.93
CA PRO A 14 14.21 -14.11 -8.66
C PRO A 14 13.41 -15.40 -8.75
N HIS A 15 12.34 -15.51 -8.00
CA HIS A 15 11.46 -16.66 -8.00
C HIS A 15 10.13 -16.25 -8.62
N ARG A 16 9.69 -16.98 -9.64
CA ARG A 16 8.34 -16.84 -10.17
C ARG A 16 7.46 -17.86 -9.48
N PHE A 17 6.48 -17.37 -8.75
CA PHE A 17 5.45 -18.20 -8.13
C PHE A 17 4.71 -19.00 -9.19
N LYS A 18 4.58 -20.31 -8.95
CA LYS A 18 3.81 -21.22 -9.78
C LYS A 18 3.26 -22.33 -8.91
N ALA A 19 1.96 -22.38 -8.78
CA ALA A 19 1.26 -23.39 -7.98
C ALA A 19 0.20 -24.13 -8.82
N LYS A 20 -0.03 -25.39 -8.48
CA LYS A 20 -1.06 -26.22 -9.08
C LYS A 20 -1.99 -26.71 -7.98
N TYR A 21 -3.26 -26.63 -8.25
CA TYR A 21 -4.33 -27.06 -7.33
C TYR A 21 -5.23 -28.03 -8.06
N ASP A 22 -5.57 -29.12 -7.39
CA ASP A 22 -6.55 -30.11 -7.88
C ASP A 22 -7.88 -29.87 -7.17
N PHE A 23 -8.91 -29.62 -7.95
CA PHE A 23 -10.29 -29.44 -7.49
C PHE A 23 -11.14 -30.58 -8.06
N ASN A 24 -11.20 -31.72 -7.36
CA ASN A 24 -11.96 -32.92 -7.76
C ASN A 24 -11.56 -33.44 -9.16
N GLY A 25 -10.27 -33.47 -9.48
CA GLY A 25 -9.74 -33.91 -10.77
C GLY A 25 -9.60 -32.79 -11.82
N GLU A 26 -10.03 -31.58 -11.52
CA GLU A 26 -9.81 -30.42 -12.38
C GLU A 26 -8.59 -29.63 -11.90
N LEU A 27 -7.55 -29.64 -12.72
CA LEU A 27 -6.29 -28.94 -12.39
C LEU A 27 -6.39 -27.45 -12.73
N VAL A 28 -6.17 -26.64 -11.71
CA VAL A 28 -5.99 -25.17 -11.87
C VAL A 28 -4.55 -24.81 -11.55
N GLN A 29 -3.91 -24.07 -12.45
CA GLN A 29 -2.56 -23.57 -12.26
C GLN A 29 -2.59 -22.05 -12.11
N VAL A 30 -1.92 -21.55 -11.09
CA VAL A 30 -1.71 -20.11 -10.89
C VAL A 30 -0.23 -19.79 -11.07
N GLU A 31 0.08 -18.87 -11.97
CA GLU A 31 1.44 -18.51 -12.33
C GLU A 31 1.63 -17.00 -12.28
N GLN A 32 2.69 -16.55 -11.61
CA GLN A 32 3.08 -15.15 -11.60
C GLN A 32 3.62 -14.74 -12.97
N LEU A 33 3.04 -13.73 -13.57
CA LEU A 33 3.55 -13.10 -14.78
C LEU A 33 4.47 -11.93 -14.47
N GLU A 34 3.99 -11.01 -13.63
CA GLU A 34 4.69 -9.75 -13.35
C GLU A 34 4.40 -9.27 -11.93
N TYR A 35 5.38 -8.65 -11.29
CA TYR A 35 5.24 -7.98 -10.01
C TYR A 35 5.82 -6.57 -10.11
N ILE A 36 4.98 -5.57 -9.88
CA ILE A 36 5.34 -4.15 -9.96
C ILE A 36 5.13 -3.53 -8.57
N GLN A 37 6.22 -3.06 -8.00
CA GLN A 37 6.18 -2.36 -6.71
C GLN A 37 5.67 -0.94 -6.90
N ARG A 38 4.74 -0.49 -6.06
CA ARG A 38 4.19 0.88 -6.12
C ARG A 38 3.74 1.22 -7.54
N LYS A 39 2.83 0.40 -8.06
CA LYS A 39 2.41 0.43 -9.46
C LYS A 39 1.86 1.80 -9.86
N LYS A 40 2.50 2.42 -10.82
CA LYS A 40 2.03 3.61 -11.52
C LYS A 40 1.83 3.31 -12.99
N ASP A 41 0.91 4.04 -13.60
CA ASP A 41 0.67 3.99 -15.03
C ASP A 41 1.29 5.19 -15.73
N SER A 42 1.79 4.99 -16.92
CA SER A 42 2.24 6.03 -17.83
C SER A 42 1.68 5.76 -19.22
N LEU A 43 1.30 6.82 -19.92
CA LEU A 43 0.82 6.71 -21.28
C LEU A 43 1.99 6.88 -22.26
N VAL A 44 2.28 5.83 -23.01
CA VAL A 44 3.17 5.90 -24.16
C VAL A 44 2.32 6.27 -25.38
N VAL A 45 2.55 7.46 -25.88
CA VAL A 45 1.79 8.00 -27.03
C VAL A 45 2.07 7.15 -28.27
N SER A 46 1.01 6.75 -28.95
CA SER A 46 1.07 5.95 -30.18
C SER A 46 -0.21 6.21 -31.01
N ASP A 47 -0.07 6.32 -32.30
CA ASP A 47 -1.20 6.53 -33.22
C ASP A 47 -2.17 5.34 -33.27
N SER A 48 -1.68 4.15 -32.96
CA SER A 48 -2.46 2.89 -32.96
C SER A 48 -3.07 2.52 -31.60
N GLY A 49 -2.91 3.36 -30.56
CA GLY A 49 -3.42 3.09 -29.22
C GLY A 49 -4.88 3.51 -29.00
N LYS A 50 -5.40 3.22 -27.80
CA LYS A 50 -6.69 3.74 -27.33
C LYS A 50 -6.56 5.22 -26.96
N GLU A 51 -7.70 5.92 -26.99
CA GLU A 51 -7.77 7.27 -26.44
C GLU A 51 -7.92 7.24 -24.92
N TYR A 52 -7.10 8.06 -24.25
CA TYR A 52 -7.13 8.20 -22.80
C TYR A 52 -7.34 9.65 -22.39
N LEU A 53 -8.18 9.83 -21.39
CA LEU A 53 -8.30 11.05 -20.62
C LEU A 53 -7.31 10.98 -19.47
N HIS A 54 -6.38 11.93 -19.40
CA HIS A 54 -5.47 12.07 -18.28
C HIS A 54 -6.08 12.95 -17.20
N LEU A 55 -6.28 12.39 -16.03
CA LEU A 55 -6.77 13.04 -14.83
C LEU A 55 -5.67 13.11 -13.79
N VAL A 56 -5.61 14.21 -13.08
CA VAL A 56 -4.76 14.35 -11.89
C VAL A 56 -5.66 14.59 -10.70
N SER A 57 -5.54 13.76 -9.68
CA SER A 57 -6.21 13.93 -8.39
C SER A 57 -5.21 14.08 -7.27
N THR A 58 -5.66 14.58 -6.14
CA THR A 58 -4.90 14.60 -4.90
C THR A 58 -5.68 13.85 -3.83
N ASN A 59 -5.01 12.95 -3.14
CA ASN A 59 -5.52 12.21 -1.98
C ASN A 59 -4.52 12.32 -0.82
N ASP A 60 -4.79 11.63 0.28
CA ASP A 60 -3.90 11.60 1.45
C ASP A 60 -2.48 11.08 1.15
N ASN A 61 -2.34 10.33 0.06
CA ASN A 61 -1.06 9.80 -0.43
C ASN A 61 -0.33 10.76 -1.40
N GLY A 62 -0.91 11.94 -1.66
CA GLY A 62 -0.37 12.96 -2.54
C GLY A 62 -1.02 13.00 -3.92
N ARG A 63 -0.24 13.41 -4.93
CA ARG A 63 -0.69 13.51 -6.32
C ARG A 63 -0.77 12.14 -6.98
N GLU A 64 -1.89 11.87 -7.61
CA GLU A 64 -2.16 10.67 -8.40
C GLU A 64 -2.47 11.04 -9.86
N ASP A 65 -1.74 10.44 -10.80
CA ASP A 65 -1.99 10.55 -12.24
C ASP A 65 -2.81 9.34 -12.68
N ILE A 66 -4.00 9.60 -13.23
CA ILE A 66 -5.00 8.59 -13.57
C ILE A 66 -5.29 8.67 -15.06
N TYR A 67 -5.23 7.55 -15.76
CA TYR A 67 -5.61 7.45 -17.16
C TYR A 67 -6.92 6.68 -17.27
N LEU A 68 -7.89 7.27 -17.93
CA LEU A 68 -9.22 6.71 -18.12
C LEU A 68 -9.49 6.53 -19.61
N GLY A 69 -9.60 5.28 -20.04
CA GLY A 69 -9.93 4.94 -21.43
C GLY A 69 -11.40 5.16 -21.74
N SER A 70 -11.72 5.34 -23.01
CA SER A 70 -13.12 5.47 -23.45
C SER A 70 -13.94 4.24 -23.07
N GLY A 71 -15.09 4.44 -22.42
CA GLY A 71 -15.97 3.41 -21.88
C GLY A 71 -15.57 2.88 -20.48
N GLU A 72 -14.49 3.37 -19.91
CA GLU A 72 -14.04 2.96 -18.57
C GLU A 72 -14.69 3.77 -17.45
N VAL A 73 -14.73 3.16 -16.27
CA VAL A 73 -15.17 3.76 -15.00
C VAL A 73 -14.16 3.45 -13.93
N LYS A 74 -13.75 4.44 -13.14
CA LYS A 74 -12.86 4.28 -11.99
C LYS A 74 -13.45 4.98 -10.77
N SER A 75 -13.19 4.44 -9.58
CA SER A 75 -13.47 5.12 -8.32
C SER A 75 -12.24 5.96 -7.93
N ILE A 76 -12.46 7.25 -7.68
CA ILE A 76 -11.43 8.21 -7.28
C ILE A 76 -11.94 8.95 -6.05
N ASN A 77 -11.28 8.81 -4.91
CA ASN A 77 -11.67 9.42 -3.64
C ASN A 77 -13.15 9.23 -3.28
N GLY A 78 -13.69 8.03 -3.55
CA GLY A 78 -15.09 7.68 -3.26
C GLY A 78 -16.09 8.07 -4.33
N PHE A 79 -15.72 8.84 -5.35
CA PHE A 79 -16.57 9.18 -6.48
C PHE A 79 -16.34 8.23 -7.67
N LEU A 80 -17.42 7.85 -8.33
CA LEU A 80 -17.31 7.20 -9.64
C LEU A 80 -16.99 8.25 -10.70
N VAL A 81 -15.97 7.99 -11.50
CA VAL A 81 -15.55 8.84 -12.61
C VAL A 81 -15.59 8.01 -13.89
N SER A 82 -16.28 8.47 -14.90
CA SER A 82 -16.45 7.76 -16.15
C SER A 82 -16.02 8.61 -17.36
N PHE A 83 -15.61 7.95 -18.44
CA PHE A 83 -15.31 8.59 -19.71
C PHE A 83 -16.06 7.90 -20.84
N ASN A 84 -16.88 8.68 -21.57
CA ASN A 84 -17.77 8.21 -22.64
C ASN A 84 -18.69 7.06 -22.21
N LYS A 85 -19.10 7.04 -20.94
CA LYS A 85 -20.02 6.05 -20.40
C LYS A 85 -20.92 6.73 -19.38
N GLY A 86 -22.22 6.78 -19.68
CA GLY A 86 -23.22 7.34 -18.78
C GLY A 86 -23.40 6.48 -17.54
N ILE A 87 -23.11 7.05 -16.38
CA ILE A 87 -23.30 6.45 -15.06
C ILE A 87 -24.02 7.47 -14.18
N GLU A 88 -25.18 7.11 -13.68
CA GLU A 88 -25.94 7.98 -12.78
C GLU A 88 -25.15 8.25 -11.48
N GLY A 89 -25.07 9.50 -11.06
CA GLY A 89 -24.35 9.91 -9.86
C GLY A 89 -22.80 9.95 -10.00
N ALA A 90 -22.26 9.70 -11.19
CA ALA A 90 -20.82 9.79 -11.45
C ALA A 90 -20.41 11.19 -11.94
N VAL A 91 -19.13 11.49 -11.81
CA VAL A 91 -18.47 12.55 -12.58
C VAL A 91 -18.23 12.00 -13.99
N GLU A 92 -18.93 12.52 -14.97
CA GLU A 92 -18.86 12.02 -16.34
C GLU A 92 -18.07 12.96 -17.23
N PHE A 93 -17.11 12.41 -17.95
CA PHE A 93 -16.44 13.08 -19.05
C PHE A 93 -16.95 12.52 -20.36
N LYS A 94 -17.23 13.41 -21.32
CA LYS A 94 -17.71 13.04 -22.64
C LYS A 94 -16.88 13.76 -23.70
N GLN A 95 -16.56 13.05 -24.77
CA GLN A 95 -16.00 13.63 -25.97
C GLN A 95 -17.10 13.70 -27.05
N GLU A 96 -17.29 14.87 -27.61
CA GLU A 96 -18.22 15.10 -28.68
C GLU A 96 -17.67 16.12 -29.68
N ASN A 97 -17.59 15.75 -30.95
CA ASN A 97 -17.05 16.59 -32.05
C ASN A 97 -15.63 17.16 -31.74
N GLY A 98 -14.77 16.37 -31.07
CA GLY A 98 -13.42 16.79 -30.71
C GLY A 98 -13.31 17.66 -29.46
N ASN A 99 -14.46 18.06 -28.87
CA ASN A 99 -14.49 18.82 -27.61
C ASN A 99 -14.76 17.89 -26.42
N LEU A 100 -14.23 18.29 -25.28
CA LEU A 100 -14.43 17.60 -24.01
C LEU A 100 -15.50 18.33 -23.19
N PHE A 101 -16.36 17.55 -22.58
CA PHE A 101 -17.39 18.02 -21.68
C PHE A 101 -17.27 17.30 -20.33
N ILE A 102 -17.72 17.99 -19.29
CA ILE A 102 -17.80 17.43 -17.92
C ILE A 102 -19.23 17.56 -17.41
N LYS A 103 -19.73 16.54 -16.73
CA LYS A 103 -20.98 16.55 -15.96
C LYS A 103 -20.68 16.12 -14.54
N THR A 104 -21.14 16.87 -13.57
CA THR A 104 -20.91 16.61 -12.13
C THR A 104 -22.23 16.29 -11.43
N PRO A 105 -22.25 15.31 -10.50
CA PRO A 105 -23.49 14.92 -9.80
C PRO A 105 -23.97 15.96 -8.79
N VAL A 106 -23.12 16.92 -8.48
CA VAL A 106 -23.39 18.08 -7.63
C VAL A 106 -22.83 19.32 -8.28
N GLU A 107 -23.26 20.49 -7.84
CA GLU A 107 -22.65 21.75 -8.24
C GLU A 107 -21.18 21.78 -7.78
N ALA A 108 -20.27 22.14 -8.67
CA ALA A 108 -18.85 22.14 -8.38
C ALA A 108 -18.16 23.42 -8.84
N ASN A 109 -17.22 23.89 -8.04
CA ASN A 109 -16.41 25.04 -8.38
C ASN A 109 -15.19 24.60 -9.20
N TYR A 110 -14.80 25.41 -10.17
CA TYR A 110 -13.50 25.24 -10.81
C TYR A 110 -12.71 26.55 -10.87
N MET A 111 -11.41 26.43 -10.88
CA MET A 111 -10.47 27.56 -10.98
C MET A 111 -9.41 27.22 -12.02
N THR A 112 -9.26 28.07 -13.02
CA THR A 112 -8.22 27.93 -14.05
C THR A 112 -6.86 28.32 -13.46
N MET A 113 -5.91 27.40 -13.52
CA MET A 113 -4.60 27.59 -12.85
C MET A 113 -3.80 28.77 -13.38
N ALA A 114 -3.90 29.09 -14.67
CA ALA A 114 -3.11 30.15 -15.30
C ALA A 114 -3.65 31.56 -15.01
N THR A 115 -4.96 31.74 -15.03
CA THR A 115 -5.62 33.05 -14.94
C THR A 115 -6.30 33.28 -13.59
N GLN A 116 -6.40 32.25 -12.76
CA GLN A 116 -7.19 32.23 -11.53
C GLN A 116 -8.69 32.56 -11.73
N ALA A 117 -9.15 32.53 -12.97
CA ALA A 117 -10.55 32.69 -13.28
C ALA A 117 -11.34 31.53 -12.68
N THR A 118 -12.42 31.85 -11.99
CA THR A 118 -13.31 30.89 -11.34
C THR A 118 -14.60 30.74 -12.12
N GLY A 119 -15.20 29.55 -12.04
CA GLY A 119 -16.51 29.26 -12.57
C GLY A 119 -17.17 28.14 -11.76
N VAL A 120 -18.42 27.86 -12.09
CA VAL A 120 -19.24 26.85 -11.41
C VAL A 120 -19.84 25.92 -12.45
N THR A 121 -19.79 24.61 -12.21
CA THR A 121 -20.52 23.63 -13.00
C THR A 121 -21.92 23.44 -12.41
N LYS A 122 -22.90 23.33 -13.26
CA LYS A 122 -24.25 22.99 -12.81
C LYS A 122 -24.40 21.48 -12.62
N LYS A 123 -25.19 21.15 -11.63
CA LYS A 123 -25.51 19.75 -11.31
C LYS A 123 -26.18 19.06 -12.53
N ASP A 124 -25.70 17.84 -12.84
CA ASP A 124 -26.28 16.93 -13.86
C ASP A 124 -26.38 17.49 -15.29
N GLU A 125 -25.69 18.61 -15.59
CA GLU A 125 -25.60 19.18 -16.93
C GLU A 125 -24.22 19.00 -17.53
N PHE A 126 -24.11 18.61 -18.79
CA PHE A 126 -22.86 18.62 -19.55
C PHE A 126 -22.43 20.05 -19.88
N GLN A 127 -21.24 20.42 -19.50
CA GLN A 127 -20.64 21.72 -19.79
C GLN A 127 -19.27 21.55 -20.42
N PRO A 128 -18.81 22.50 -21.24
CA PRO A 128 -17.48 22.44 -21.82
C PRO A 128 -16.40 22.30 -20.70
N LEU A 129 -15.52 21.34 -20.88
CA LEU A 129 -14.41 21.13 -19.96
C LEU A 129 -13.32 22.19 -20.17
N VAL A 130 -12.97 22.90 -19.12
CA VAL A 130 -11.85 23.85 -19.13
C VAL A 130 -10.59 23.11 -18.70
N LEU A 131 -9.67 22.88 -19.64
CA LEU A 131 -8.39 22.23 -19.35
C LEU A 131 -7.54 23.06 -18.39
N ARG A 132 -6.66 22.38 -17.63
CA ARG A 132 -5.75 23.01 -16.66
C ARG A 132 -6.48 23.82 -15.60
N SER A 133 -7.69 23.38 -15.25
CA SER A 133 -8.49 23.94 -14.18
C SER A 133 -8.66 22.92 -13.06
N LEU A 134 -8.59 23.39 -11.84
CA LEU A 134 -8.87 22.59 -10.64
C LEU A 134 -10.39 22.56 -10.42
N TYR A 135 -11.00 21.44 -10.64
CA TYR A 135 -12.40 21.16 -10.29
C TYR A 135 -12.46 20.64 -8.85
N THR A 136 -13.29 21.26 -8.04
CA THR A 136 -13.56 20.86 -6.65
C THR A 136 -15.00 20.40 -6.52
N ILE A 137 -15.19 19.09 -6.38
CA ILE A 137 -16.48 18.41 -6.31
C ILE A 137 -16.55 17.79 -4.90
N GLU A 138 -17.12 18.51 -3.95
CA GLU A 138 -17.04 18.17 -2.52
C GLU A 138 -15.58 17.94 -2.07
N ASN A 139 -15.23 16.72 -1.66
CA ASN A 139 -13.86 16.34 -1.26
C ASN A 139 -12.99 15.88 -2.44
N LEU A 140 -13.54 15.69 -3.64
CA LEU A 140 -12.81 15.30 -4.83
C LEU A 140 -12.21 16.52 -5.52
N LYS A 141 -10.89 16.50 -5.72
CA LYS A 141 -10.16 17.51 -6.49
C LYS A 141 -9.59 16.87 -7.74
N LEU A 142 -10.01 17.38 -8.91
CA LEU A 142 -9.60 16.86 -10.23
C LEU A 142 -9.04 17.97 -11.11
N VAL A 143 -8.01 17.63 -11.87
CA VAL A 143 -7.47 18.46 -12.95
C VAL A 143 -7.36 17.61 -14.21
N VAL A 144 -7.77 18.16 -15.35
CA VAL A 144 -7.47 17.61 -16.68
C VAL A 144 -6.34 18.48 -17.27
N PRO A 145 -5.07 18.03 -17.22
CA PRO A 145 -3.94 18.89 -17.58
C PRO A 145 -3.76 19.07 -19.08
N GLU A 146 -4.27 18.14 -19.88
CA GLU A 146 -4.01 18.08 -21.32
C GLU A 146 -5.18 17.48 -22.09
N PRO A 147 -5.28 17.71 -23.42
CA PRO A 147 -6.27 17.05 -24.28
C PRO A 147 -6.10 15.52 -24.27
N LEU A 148 -7.09 14.84 -24.85
CA LEU A 148 -7.00 13.38 -25.05
C LEU A 148 -5.75 13.01 -25.84
N LYS A 149 -5.15 11.90 -25.44
CA LYS A 149 -4.01 11.31 -26.13
C LYS A 149 -4.29 9.86 -26.47
N LYS A 150 -3.86 9.46 -27.66
CA LYS A 150 -3.84 8.04 -28.06
C LYS A 150 -2.53 7.39 -27.58
N GLY A 151 -2.63 6.15 -27.15
CA GLY A 151 -1.46 5.42 -26.74
C GLY A 151 -1.77 4.12 -26.04
N ASN A 152 -0.71 3.55 -25.45
CA ASN A 152 -0.77 2.34 -24.65
C ASN A 152 -0.33 2.66 -23.23
N LEU A 153 -1.09 2.19 -22.25
CA LEU A 153 -0.68 2.30 -20.85
C LEU A 153 0.41 1.27 -20.55
N ILE A 154 1.49 1.73 -19.96
CA ILE A 154 2.52 0.89 -19.38
C ILE A 154 2.54 1.09 -17.88
N ALA A 155 2.61 -0.02 -17.16
CA ALA A 155 2.78 0.00 -15.72
C ALA A 155 4.28 0.03 -15.39
N TYR A 156 4.66 0.80 -14.38
CA TYR A 156 6.05 0.89 -13.91
C TYR A 156 6.11 1.01 -12.40
N SER A 157 7.28 0.70 -11.83
CA SER A 157 7.52 0.80 -10.39
C SER A 157 7.72 2.25 -9.98
N GLY A 158 6.94 2.72 -9.02
CA GLY A 158 7.07 4.03 -8.42
C GLY A 158 8.33 4.22 -7.56
N ASP A 159 8.61 5.45 -7.20
CA ASP A 159 9.75 5.82 -6.36
C ASP A 159 9.60 5.31 -4.92
N LYS A 160 10.69 4.77 -4.35
CA LYS A 160 10.68 4.17 -3.01
C LYS A 160 10.37 5.16 -1.89
N LYS A 161 10.75 6.43 -2.06
CA LYS A 161 10.59 7.47 -1.03
C LYS A 161 9.29 8.25 -1.19
N ARG A 162 8.89 8.56 -2.43
CA ARG A 162 7.72 9.39 -2.73
C ARG A 162 6.42 8.59 -2.74
N ASP A 163 6.48 7.37 -3.27
CA ASP A 163 5.29 6.57 -3.55
C ASP A 163 5.11 5.44 -2.51
N GLN A 164 5.43 5.69 -1.24
CA GLN A 164 5.44 4.65 -0.17
C GLN A 164 4.07 4.01 0.05
N ASN A 165 3.00 4.75 -0.18
CA ASN A 165 1.62 4.31 0.05
C ASN A 165 0.94 3.82 -1.24
N VAL A 166 1.60 3.94 -2.40
CA VAL A 166 1.06 3.41 -3.66
C VAL A 166 1.03 1.89 -3.61
N PRO A 167 -0.10 1.24 -3.98
CA PRO A 167 -0.23 -0.20 -3.94
C PRO A 167 0.77 -0.92 -4.84
N ASP A 168 1.23 -2.09 -4.39
CA ASP A 168 1.95 -3.03 -5.24
C ASP A 168 0.94 -3.79 -6.12
N MET A 169 1.33 -4.18 -7.32
CA MET A 169 0.53 -4.97 -8.24
C MET A 169 1.22 -6.29 -8.59
N LEU A 170 0.45 -7.36 -8.50
CA LEU A 170 0.82 -8.69 -8.96
C LEU A 170 -0.09 -9.11 -10.11
N LYS A 171 0.47 -9.35 -11.27
CA LYS A 171 -0.23 -9.93 -12.41
C LYS A 171 -0.04 -11.44 -12.40
N VAL A 172 -1.14 -12.16 -12.37
CA VAL A 172 -1.15 -13.63 -12.38
C VAL A 172 -1.95 -14.17 -13.56
N LEU A 173 -1.45 -15.26 -14.10
CA LEU A 173 -2.13 -16.10 -15.08
C LEU A 173 -2.77 -17.27 -14.35
N VAL A 174 -4.07 -17.41 -14.50
CA VAL A 174 -4.83 -18.55 -14.00
C VAL A 174 -5.19 -19.44 -15.19
N LYS A 175 -4.72 -20.66 -15.16
CA LYS A 175 -5.02 -21.67 -16.19
C LYS A 175 -5.98 -22.67 -15.60
N GLY A 176 -7.18 -22.71 -16.13
CA GLY A 176 -8.16 -23.74 -15.86
C GLY A 176 -7.98 -24.94 -16.78
N PRO A 177 -8.89 -25.94 -16.69
CA PRO A 177 -8.86 -27.12 -17.56
C PRO A 177 -9.01 -26.81 -19.06
N LYS A 178 -9.73 -25.77 -19.42
CA LYS A 178 -10.09 -25.43 -20.81
C LYS A 178 -9.66 -24.03 -21.23
N THR A 179 -9.65 -23.10 -20.29
CA THR A 179 -9.38 -21.69 -20.55
C THR A 179 -8.28 -21.14 -19.67
N GLU A 180 -7.69 -20.02 -20.10
CA GLU A 180 -6.76 -19.27 -19.27
C GLU A 180 -7.15 -17.80 -19.20
N GLN A 181 -6.92 -17.17 -18.05
CA GLN A 181 -7.28 -15.79 -17.80
C GLN A 181 -6.21 -15.11 -16.96
N THR A 182 -5.93 -13.84 -17.29
CA THR A 182 -5.01 -13.01 -16.51
C THR A 182 -5.80 -12.09 -15.59
N ILE A 183 -5.33 -11.95 -14.36
CA ILE A 183 -5.91 -11.05 -13.36
C ILE A 183 -4.81 -10.24 -12.68
N ASP A 184 -5.09 -8.95 -12.47
CA ASP A 184 -4.22 -8.04 -11.72
C ASP A 184 -4.73 -7.94 -10.27
N LEU A 185 -3.86 -8.29 -9.34
CA LEU A 185 -4.09 -8.19 -7.91
C LEU A 185 -3.32 -6.99 -7.38
N SER A 186 -4.01 -6.06 -6.73
CA SER A 186 -3.38 -4.92 -6.06
C SER A 186 -3.55 -5.04 -4.57
N VAL A 187 -2.52 -4.69 -3.82
CA VAL A 187 -2.55 -4.70 -2.36
C VAL A 187 -2.05 -3.38 -1.81
N GLU A 188 -2.84 -2.78 -0.95
CA GLU A 188 -2.42 -1.65 -0.13
C GLU A 188 -1.64 -2.16 1.08
N LYS A 189 -0.60 -1.42 1.47
CA LYS A 189 0.18 -1.78 2.65
C LYS A 189 -0.72 -1.77 3.89
N GLY A 190 -0.66 -2.85 4.65
CA GLY A 190 -1.45 -3.01 5.88
C GLY A 190 -2.86 -3.54 5.67
N ASN A 191 -3.35 -3.70 4.44
CA ASN A 191 -4.64 -4.31 4.16
C ASN A 191 -4.47 -5.77 3.72
N PRO A 192 -4.67 -6.75 4.61
CA PRO A 192 -4.56 -8.19 4.28
C PRO A 192 -5.76 -8.71 3.47
N ASN A 193 -6.80 -7.91 3.26
CA ASN A 193 -8.11 -8.35 2.75
C ASN A 193 -8.36 -7.99 1.28
N ALA A 194 -7.33 -7.68 0.51
CA ALA A 194 -7.47 -7.40 -0.92
C ALA A 194 -7.65 -8.71 -1.72
N PHE A 195 -8.87 -9.21 -1.77
CA PHE A 195 -9.23 -10.40 -2.54
C PHE A 195 -9.97 -10.01 -3.82
N LYS A 196 -9.66 -10.71 -4.92
CA LYS A 196 -10.44 -10.66 -6.16
C LYS A 196 -11.03 -12.03 -6.45
N GLN A 197 -12.31 -12.05 -6.78
CA GLN A 197 -13.02 -13.24 -7.21
C GLN A 197 -13.03 -13.30 -8.74
N MET A 198 -12.82 -14.48 -9.28
CA MET A 198 -12.96 -14.79 -10.69
C MET A 198 -13.60 -16.16 -10.89
N THR A 199 -14.23 -16.33 -12.03
CA THR A 199 -14.78 -17.64 -12.44
C THR A 199 -14.04 -18.11 -13.68
N ILE A 200 -13.50 -19.31 -13.64
CA ILE A 200 -12.83 -19.97 -14.77
C ILE A 200 -13.32 -21.40 -14.91
N ASP A 201 -13.80 -21.76 -16.09
CA ASP A 201 -14.33 -23.09 -16.42
C ASP A 201 -15.41 -23.60 -15.42
N GLY A 202 -16.21 -22.68 -14.84
CA GLY A 202 -17.23 -23.01 -13.82
C GLY A 202 -16.72 -23.06 -12.38
N LEU A 203 -15.42 -22.93 -12.17
CA LEU A 203 -14.81 -22.85 -10.84
C LEU A 203 -14.76 -21.42 -10.34
N ASN A 204 -15.26 -21.17 -9.14
CA ASN A 204 -15.12 -19.88 -8.45
C ASN A 204 -13.82 -19.85 -7.66
N ILE A 205 -12.92 -18.97 -8.06
CA ILE A 205 -11.59 -18.83 -7.46
C ILE A 205 -11.49 -17.45 -6.79
N ILE A 206 -11.03 -17.44 -5.56
CA ILE A 206 -10.71 -16.22 -4.82
C ILE A 206 -9.19 -16.15 -4.72
N LEU A 207 -8.62 -15.10 -5.31
CA LEU A 207 -7.19 -14.83 -5.27
C LEU A 207 -6.93 -13.61 -4.38
N GLY A 208 -5.97 -13.75 -3.50
CA GLY A 208 -5.46 -12.67 -2.67
C GLY A 208 -3.96 -12.52 -2.84
N PHE A 209 -3.50 -11.29 -2.78
CA PHE A 209 -2.09 -10.95 -2.74
C PHE A 209 -1.88 -9.95 -1.62
N GLY A 210 -0.94 -10.21 -0.73
CA GLY A 210 -0.73 -9.32 0.41
C GLY A 210 0.27 -9.86 1.44
N PRO A 211 0.37 -9.19 2.59
CA PRO A 211 1.20 -9.64 3.68
C PRO A 211 0.69 -10.97 4.24
N LYS A 212 1.61 -11.84 4.62
CA LYS A 212 1.27 -13.07 5.32
C LYS A 212 0.81 -12.74 6.74
N VAL A 213 -0.36 -13.24 7.10
CA VAL A 213 -0.91 -13.08 8.45
C VAL A 213 -0.41 -14.23 9.32
N TYR A 214 0.22 -13.88 10.45
CA TYR A 214 0.62 -14.82 11.47
C TYR A 214 -0.26 -14.64 12.70
N GLN A 215 -0.73 -15.74 13.27
CA GLN A 215 -1.45 -15.71 14.53
C GLN A 215 -0.50 -15.99 15.68
N THR A 216 -0.61 -15.17 16.72
CA THR A 216 0.10 -15.42 18.00
C THR A 216 -0.68 -16.46 18.84
N PRO A 217 0.00 -17.28 19.67
CA PRO A 217 -0.67 -18.26 20.54
C PRO A 217 -1.38 -17.63 21.74
N PHE A 218 -1.45 -16.32 21.80
CA PHE A 218 -2.14 -15.51 22.82
C PHE A 218 -2.72 -14.27 22.15
N ALA A 219 -3.58 -13.55 22.84
CA ALA A 219 -4.12 -12.27 22.37
C ALA A 219 -3.59 -11.11 23.21
N LEU A 220 -3.48 -9.93 22.58
CA LEU A 220 -3.29 -8.67 23.26
C LEU A 220 -4.56 -7.85 23.12
N LYS A 221 -5.13 -7.44 24.26
CA LYS A 221 -6.27 -6.53 24.31
C LYS A 221 -5.72 -5.15 24.70
N LEU A 222 -6.00 -4.13 23.92
CA LEU A 222 -5.72 -2.76 24.27
C LEU A 222 -6.81 -2.28 25.27
N ASP A 223 -6.40 -1.80 26.42
CA ASP A 223 -7.29 -1.19 27.40
C ASP A 223 -7.30 0.33 27.26
N ASP A 224 -6.11 0.93 27.04
CA ASP A 224 -5.98 2.38 26.90
C ASP A 224 -4.73 2.73 26.10
N PHE A 225 -4.80 3.85 25.35
CA PHE A 225 -3.68 4.43 24.64
C PHE A 225 -3.50 5.88 25.08
N VAL A 226 -2.33 6.20 25.61
CA VAL A 226 -2.00 7.54 26.10
C VAL A 226 -0.93 8.16 25.22
N MET A 227 -1.17 9.37 24.75
CA MET A 227 -0.22 10.16 23.99
C MET A 227 0.05 11.48 24.69
N GLU A 228 1.30 11.75 25.02
CA GLU A 228 1.75 13.05 25.50
C GLU A 228 2.25 13.89 24.32
N THR A 229 2.01 15.18 24.37
CA THR A 229 2.49 16.14 23.36
C THR A 229 3.47 17.13 23.99
N TYR A 230 4.36 17.68 23.16
CA TYR A 230 5.22 18.79 23.61
C TYR A 230 4.38 20.03 23.92
N PRO A 231 4.71 20.77 24.99
CA PRO A 231 4.00 22.00 25.35
C PRO A 231 3.91 22.97 24.18
N GLY A 232 2.68 23.38 23.80
CA GLY A 232 2.43 24.30 22.71
C GLY A 232 2.51 23.70 21.31
N SER A 233 2.52 22.37 21.17
CA SER A 233 2.57 21.66 19.88
C SER A 233 1.67 20.43 19.91
N ASP A 234 1.13 20.06 18.74
CA ASP A 234 0.43 18.77 18.55
C ASP A 234 1.39 17.61 18.29
N SER A 235 2.70 17.86 18.30
CA SER A 235 3.70 16.82 18.06
C SER A 235 3.81 15.88 19.25
N PRO A 236 3.75 14.55 19.07
CA PRO A 236 3.88 13.59 20.13
C PRO A 236 5.25 13.67 20.80
N SER A 237 5.30 13.73 22.12
CA SER A 237 6.53 13.62 22.93
C SER A 237 6.75 12.19 23.43
N ALA A 238 5.66 11.51 23.79
CA ALA A 238 5.67 10.11 24.19
C ALA A 238 4.33 9.45 23.88
N TYR A 239 4.33 8.15 23.72
CA TYR A 239 3.11 7.33 23.67
C TYR A 239 3.31 6.04 24.43
N GLU A 240 2.23 5.60 25.05
CA GLU A 240 2.19 4.34 25.77
C GLU A 240 0.88 3.60 25.53
N SER A 241 0.96 2.28 25.52
CA SER A 241 -0.17 1.40 25.35
C SER A 241 -0.34 0.55 26.60
N HIS A 242 -1.49 0.66 27.23
CA HIS A 242 -1.90 -0.21 28.33
C HIS A 242 -2.61 -1.42 27.73
N VAL A 243 -2.01 -2.60 27.85
CA VAL A 243 -2.52 -3.83 27.25
C VAL A 243 -2.74 -4.91 28.28
N GLN A 244 -3.65 -5.82 27.98
CA GLN A 244 -3.78 -7.09 28.70
C GLN A 244 -3.33 -8.25 27.80
N ILE A 245 -2.44 -9.05 28.31
CA ILE A 245 -2.06 -10.32 27.71
C ILE A 245 -3.14 -11.33 28.10
N VAL A 246 -3.84 -11.84 27.10
CA VAL A 246 -4.91 -12.85 27.30
C VAL A 246 -4.38 -14.19 26.80
N ASP A 247 -4.13 -15.10 27.73
CA ASP A 247 -3.56 -16.41 27.45
C ASP A 247 -4.21 -17.48 28.36
N GLU A 248 -4.80 -18.50 27.76
CA GLU A 248 -5.48 -19.61 28.45
C GLU A 248 -6.50 -19.14 29.53
N GLY A 249 -7.21 -18.05 29.24
CA GLY A 249 -8.21 -17.45 30.16
C GLY A 249 -7.62 -16.56 31.25
N LYS A 250 -6.30 -16.46 31.37
CA LYS A 250 -5.63 -15.53 32.29
C LYS A 250 -5.39 -14.20 31.61
N GLN A 251 -5.69 -13.10 32.32
CA GLN A 251 -5.41 -11.75 31.87
C GLN A 251 -4.28 -11.16 32.73
N THR A 252 -3.23 -10.66 32.07
CA THR A 252 -2.09 -10.07 32.77
C THR A 252 -1.88 -8.67 32.19
N PRO A 253 -2.01 -7.61 33.00
CA PRO A 253 -1.82 -6.24 32.54
C PRO A 253 -0.34 -5.99 32.24
N TYR A 254 -0.08 -5.21 31.21
CA TYR A 254 1.27 -4.78 30.83
C TYR A 254 1.20 -3.38 30.18
N LYS A 255 2.31 -2.63 30.31
CA LYS A 255 2.44 -1.29 29.76
C LYS A 255 3.58 -1.25 28.75
N ILE A 256 3.30 -0.90 27.50
CA ILE A 256 4.28 -0.79 26.43
C ILE A 256 4.50 0.71 26.14
N TYR A 257 5.74 1.17 26.25
CA TYR A 257 6.10 2.56 25.94
C TYR A 257 7.52 2.62 25.36
N MET A 258 8.03 3.82 25.09
CA MET A 258 9.37 3.99 24.53
C MET A 258 10.44 3.26 25.37
N ASN A 259 11.22 2.39 24.73
CA ASN A 259 12.25 1.55 25.35
C ASN A 259 11.75 0.52 26.40
N HIS A 260 10.43 0.41 26.59
CA HIS A 260 9.83 -0.61 27.46
C HIS A 260 8.97 -1.55 26.65
N VAL A 261 9.57 -2.65 26.21
CA VAL A 261 8.96 -3.61 25.29
C VAL A 261 8.31 -4.76 26.04
N LEU A 262 7.20 -5.27 25.51
CA LEU A 262 6.61 -6.52 26.01
C LEU A 262 7.36 -7.71 25.42
N ASN A 263 7.88 -8.56 26.28
CA ASN A 263 8.42 -9.87 25.89
C ASN A 263 7.52 -10.98 26.45
N TYR A 264 6.90 -11.75 25.58
CA TYR A 264 6.01 -12.83 25.98
C TYR A 264 6.06 -14.00 25.00
N LYS A 265 6.27 -15.22 25.49
CA LYS A 265 6.37 -16.48 24.70
C LYS A 265 7.29 -16.33 23.45
N GLY A 266 8.42 -15.61 23.58
CA GLY A 266 9.36 -15.40 22.47
C GLY A 266 8.99 -14.27 21.49
N TYR A 267 7.81 -13.68 21.64
CA TYR A 267 7.40 -12.50 20.90
C TYR A 267 7.81 -11.23 21.63
N ARG A 268 8.33 -10.26 20.88
CA ARG A 268 8.74 -8.96 21.41
C ARG A 268 7.97 -7.87 20.71
N PHE A 269 7.17 -7.10 21.46
CA PHE A 269 6.31 -6.04 20.97
C PHE A 269 6.91 -4.69 21.32
N PHE A 270 7.00 -3.83 20.29
CA PHE A 270 7.50 -2.46 20.39
C PHE A 270 6.38 -1.50 20.02
N GLN A 271 6.28 -0.38 20.72
CA GLN A 271 5.44 0.74 20.30
C GLN A 271 5.99 1.32 18.99
N ALA A 272 5.26 1.20 17.89
CA ALA A 272 5.70 1.65 16.57
C ALA A 272 4.97 2.92 16.12
N SER A 273 3.66 2.95 16.24
CA SER A 273 2.80 4.05 15.79
C SER A 273 1.46 3.98 16.52
N PHE A 274 0.53 4.81 16.12
CA PHE A 274 -0.85 4.87 16.63
C PHE A 274 -1.83 5.16 15.50
N ASP A 275 -3.10 4.89 15.72
CA ASP A 275 -4.15 5.19 14.75
C ASP A 275 -4.47 6.69 14.71
N PRO A 276 -4.89 7.24 13.55
CA PRO A 276 -5.16 8.67 13.39
C PRO A 276 -6.23 9.21 14.36
N ASP A 277 -7.15 8.36 14.81
CA ASP A 277 -8.19 8.69 15.80
C ASP A 277 -7.68 8.71 17.25
N ARG A 278 -6.40 8.35 17.46
CA ARG A 278 -5.74 8.26 18.77
C ARG A 278 -6.39 7.24 19.74
N GLN A 279 -7.18 6.30 19.23
CA GLN A 279 -7.83 5.27 20.05
C GLN A 279 -7.17 3.89 19.88
N GLY A 280 -6.30 3.75 18.88
CA GLY A 280 -5.61 2.52 18.56
C GLY A 280 -4.09 2.64 18.62
N THR A 281 -3.44 1.50 18.76
CA THR A 281 -1.98 1.38 18.76
C THR A 281 -1.48 0.44 17.69
N VAL A 282 -0.37 0.78 17.07
CA VAL A 282 0.34 -0.09 16.12
C VAL A 282 1.62 -0.57 16.78
N LEU A 283 1.69 -1.87 17.03
CA LEU A 283 2.85 -2.51 17.63
C LEU A 283 3.67 -3.24 16.56
N SER A 284 4.97 -3.01 16.56
CA SER A 284 5.91 -3.83 15.80
C SER A 284 6.23 -5.10 16.57
N VAL A 285 6.21 -6.24 15.90
CA VAL A 285 6.41 -7.54 16.52
C VAL A 285 7.65 -8.20 15.96
N ASN A 286 8.54 -8.64 16.84
CA ASN A 286 9.69 -9.47 16.49
C ASN A 286 9.54 -10.86 17.15
N HIS A 287 9.68 -11.92 16.31
CA HIS A 287 9.72 -13.31 16.75
C HIS A 287 10.81 -14.03 15.94
N ASP A 288 12.07 -13.62 16.17
CA ASP A 288 13.23 -14.16 15.49
C ASP A 288 14.30 -14.60 16.52
N PHE A 289 14.21 -15.87 16.92
CA PHE A 289 15.19 -16.47 17.83
C PHE A 289 16.59 -16.55 17.21
N TRP A 290 16.68 -17.00 15.95
CA TRP A 290 17.98 -17.24 15.33
C TRP A 290 18.71 -15.94 15.01
N GLY A 291 18.03 -14.94 14.49
CA GLY A 291 18.62 -13.62 14.26
C GLY A 291 19.08 -12.96 15.57
N THR A 292 18.28 -13.09 16.62
CA THR A 292 18.64 -12.61 17.95
C THR A 292 19.89 -13.33 18.47
N LEU A 293 19.96 -14.66 18.40
CA LEU A 293 21.09 -15.47 18.84
C LEU A 293 22.39 -15.06 18.11
N VAL A 294 22.34 -14.97 16.78
CA VAL A 294 23.51 -14.56 15.97
C VAL A 294 23.98 -13.16 16.35
N THR A 295 23.05 -12.25 16.59
CA THR A 295 23.37 -10.88 17.03
C THR A 295 24.08 -10.85 18.38
N TYR A 296 23.59 -11.61 19.37
CA TYR A 296 24.25 -11.69 20.68
C TYR A 296 25.63 -12.36 20.63
N ILE A 297 25.78 -13.39 19.79
CA ILE A 297 27.11 -14.00 19.54
C ILE A 297 28.05 -12.96 18.91
N GLY A 298 27.56 -12.17 17.95
CA GLY A 298 28.33 -11.06 17.36
C GLY A 298 28.76 -10.02 18.39
N TYR A 299 27.88 -9.62 19.31
CA TYR A 299 28.23 -8.73 20.40
C TYR A 299 29.25 -9.35 21.34
N ALA A 300 29.13 -10.64 21.69
CA ALA A 300 30.11 -11.33 22.54
C ALA A 300 31.50 -11.30 21.89
N PHE A 301 31.62 -11.58 20.59
CA PHE A 301 32.89 -11.48 19.87
C PHE A 301 33.44 -10.06 19.83
N LEU A 302 32.57 -9.06 19.63
CA LEU A 302 32.95 -7.65 19.61
C LEU A 302 33.54 -7.24 20.98
N PHE A 303 32.86 -7.56 22.08
CA PHE A 303 33.34 -7.27 23.43
C PHE A 303 34.65 -8.02 23.75
N LEU A 304 34.75 -9.28 23.34
CA LEU A 304 35.96 -10.08 23.55
C LEU A 304 37.12 -9.50 22.74
N GLY A 305 36.91 -9.10 21.50
CA GLY A 305 37.91 -8.43 20.66
C GLY A 305 38.37 -7.11 21.27
N LEU A 306 37.42 -6.29 21.77
CA LEU A 306 37.72 -5.03 22.43
C LEU A 306 38.55 -5.29 23.70
N PHE A 307 38.13 -6.25 24.53
CA PHE A 307 38.83 -6.64 25.75
C PHE A 307 40.24 -7.14 25.45
N VAL A 308 40.41 -8.02 24.48
CA VAL A 308 41.73 -8.52 24.05
C VAL A 308 42.61 -7.37 23.57
N THR A 309 42.05 -6.39 22.81
CA THR A 309 42.80 -5.23 22.34
C THR A 309 43.36 -4.37 23.49
N LEU A 310 42.62 -4.27 24.59
CA LEU A 310 43.08 -3.52 25.77
C LEU A 310 44.21 -4.21 26.53
N PHE A 311 44.19 -5.55 26.62
CA PHE A 311 45.09 -6.30 27.52
C PHE A 311 46.19 -7.09 26.80
N TRP A 312 46.07 -7.32 25.49
CA TRP A 312 47.04 -8.12 24.74
C TRP A 312 48.34 -7.37 24.55
N LYS A 313 49.46 -8.02 24.96
CA LYS A 313 50.82 -7.50 24.81
C LYS A 313 51.15 -7.23 23.35
N GLY A 314 51.58 -6.00 23.03
CA GLY A 314 51.90 -5.57 21.67
C GLY A 314 50.84 -4.76 20.95
N THR A 315 49.64 -4.63 21.52
CA THR A 315 48.60 -3.73 20.98
C THR A 315 48.96 -2.26 21.20
N HIS A 316 48.36 -1.37 20.46
CA HIS A 316 48.62 0.07 20.57
C HIS A 316 48.25 0.61 21.97
N PHE A 317 47.16 0.14 22.56
CA PHE A 317 46.73 0.49 23.91
C PHE A 317 47.67 -0.02 24.97
N TRP A 318 48.19 -1.25 24.83
CA TRP A 318 49.18 -1.78 25.78
C TRP A 318 50.48 -0.95 25.77
N LYS A 319 50.96 -0.53 24.57
CA LYS A 319 52.15 0.33 24.44
C LYS A 319 51.93 1.72 25.04
N LEU A 320 50.75 2.33 24.85
CA LEU A 320 50.40 3.62 25.45
C LEU A 320 50.36 3.55 26.98
N ASN A 321 49.83 2.47 27.55
CA ASN A 321 49.74 2.27 29.00
C ASN A 321 51.10 2.02 29.65
N GLN A 322 52.13 1.61 28.90
CA GLN A 322 53.49 1.49 29.37
C GLN A 322 54.30 2.80 29.26
N SER A 323 53.81 3.76 28.47
CA SER A 323 54.46 5.06 28.24
C SER A 323 53.96 6.16 29.18
N LEU A 324 52.89 5.87 29.96
CA LEU A 324 52.39 6.68 31.07
C LEU A 324 52.99 6.21 32.39
#